data_2425bb048c95dd482b4554106891668f
#
_entry.id   2425bb048c95dd482b4554106891668f
#
_cell.length_a   1.000
_cell.length_b   1.000
_cell.length_c   1.000
_cell.angle_alpha   90.00
_cell.angle_beta   90.00
_cell.angle_gamma   90.00
#
_symmetry.space_group_name_H-M   'P 1'
#
loop_
_entity.id
_entity.type
_entity.pdbx_description
1 polymer ?
#
loop_
_entity_poly.entity_id
_entity_poly.type
_entity_poly.pdbx_seq_one_letter_code
_entity_poly.pdbx_strand_id
1 'polypeptide(L)'
;MAQNHPDRGQRGLPGGAQRYSAFALAKKAMNYHQDWQRAWRDPEPKAEYDAVIIGGGGHGLATAYYLAAVHGLTNIAVIEKGWIGGGNTGRNTTIIRSNYLWDESAAIYEHSMXXXXXI
;
A
#
# COMPACT_ATOMS: atom_id res chain seq x y z
N MET A 1 34.00 17.51 4.91
CA MET A 1 33.04 17.76 3.81
C MET A 1 31.69 17.15 4.19
N ALA A 2 30.74 17.98 4.57
CA ALA A 2 29.40 17.51 4.94
C ALA A 2 28.65 17.11 3.67
N GLN A 3 28.32 15.84 3.56
CA GLN A 3 27.47 15.37 2.47
C GLN A 3 26.06 15.92 2.71
N ASN A 4 25.63 16.74 1.79
CA ASN A 4 24.28 17.31 1.79
C ASN A 4 23.30 16.18 1.49
N HIS A 5 22.62 15.68 2.51
CA HIS A 5 21.59 14.67 2.36
C HIS A 5 20.28 15.39 2.02
N PRO A 6 19.73 15.22 0.84
CA PRO A 6 18.51 15.96 0.44
C PRO A 6 17.23 15.49 1.12
N ASP A 7 17.29 14.66 2.15
CA ASP A 7 16.13 13.97 2.68
C ASP A 7 15.68 14.44 4.07
N ARG A 8 15.96 15.70 4.42
CA ARG A 8 15.52 16.20 5.73
C ARG A 8 14.09 16.75 5.77
N GLY A 9 13.35 16.66 4.66
CA GLY A 9 12.01 17.24 4.57
C GLY A 9 10.86 16.26 4.61
N GLN A 10 11.12 14.96 4.59
CA GLN A 10 10.04 13.97 4.47
C GLN A 10 10.09 12.92 5.57
N ARG A 11 10.11 13.37 6.82
CA ARG A 11 9.79 12.44 7.89
C ARG A 11 8.28 12.22 7.86
N GLY A 12 7.89 11.07 7.36
CA GLY A 12 6.49 10.69 7.37
C GLY A 12 5.93 10.77 8.77
N LEU A 13 4.76 11.34 8.89
CA LEU A 13 4.02 11.32 10.14
C LEU A 13 3.78 9.87 10.55
N PRO A 14 3.74 9.57 11.85
CA PRO A 14 3.31 8.25 12.30
C PRO A 14 1.93 7.97 11.69
N GLY A 15 1.86 6.92 10.87
CA GLY A 15 0.65 6.62 10.13
C GLY A 15 0.75 6.83 8.62
N GLY A 16 1.87 7.33 8.12
CA GLY A 16 2.23 7.26 6.70
C GLY A 16 1.44 8.12 5.71
N ALA A 17 0.60 9.03 6.18
CA ALA A 17 -0.13 9.90 5.25
C ALA A 17 0.81 10.97 4.68
N GLN A 18 1.10 10.88 3.41
CA GLN A 18 1.91 11.88 2.72
C GLN A 18 1.06 13.12 2.47
N ARG A 19 1.47 14.25 3.04
CA ARG A 19 0.77 15.52 2.82
C ARG A 19 1.41 16.28 1.66
N TYR A 20 0.58 16.68 0.73
CA TYR A 20 0.99 17.49 -0.41
C TYR A 20 0.48 18.91 -0.23
N SER A 21 1.32 19.90 -0.50
CA SER A 21 0.87 21.29 -0.53
C SER A 21 0.04 21.55 -1.78
N ALA A 22 -0.86 22.53 -1.72
CA ALA A 22 -1.65 22.91 -2.90
C ALA A 22 -0.75 23.32 -4.07
N PHE A 23 0.36 23.99 -3.78
CA PHE A 23 1.32 24.39 -4.80
C PHE A 23 2.00 23.17 -5.44
N ALA A 24 2.36 22.17 -4.62
CA ALA A 24 2.95 20.94 -5.15
C ALA A 24 1.97 20.20 -6.05
N LEU A 25 0.70 20.14 -5.64
CA LEU A 25 -0.33 19.49 -6.46
C LEU A 25 -0.54 20.21 -7.79
N ALA A 26 -0.60 21.55 -7.76
CA ALA A 26 -0.74 22.34 -8.97
C ALA A 26 0.43 22.14 -9.92
N LYS A 27 1.66 22.15 -9.39
CA LYS A 27 2.86 21.91 -10.18
C LYS A 27 2.84 20.50 -10.82
N LYS A 28 2.45 19.50 -10.04
CA LYS A 28 2.37 18.12 -10.52
C LYS A 28 1.28 17.96 -11.59
N ALA A 29 0.16 18.66 -11.43
CA ALA A 29 -0.91 18.64 -12.42
C ALA A 29 -0.45 19.22 -13.76
N MET A 30 0.37 20.28 -13.74
CA MET A 30 0.88 20.90 -14.98
C MET A 30 1.82 19.98 -15.78
N ASN A 31 2.52 19.07 -15.11
CA ASN A 31 3.39 18.13 -15.83
C ASN A 31 2.76 16.73 -15.98
N TYR A 32 1.42 16.66 -15.89
CA TYR A 32 0.66 15.42 -16.04
C TYR A 32 1.08 14.35 -15.04
N HIS A 33 1.55 14.75 -13.86
CA HIS A 33 1.94 13.86 -12.76
C HIS A 33 3.08 12.90 -13.13
N GLN A 34 3.96 13.28 -14.06
CA GLN A 34 5.01 12.36 -14.52
C GLN A 34 6.19 12.25 -13.57
N ASP A 35 6.38 13.23 -12.69
CA ASP A 35 7.55 13.26 -11.80
C ASP A 35 7.20 12.91 -10.35
N TRP A 36 6.11 12.19 -10.13
CA TRP A 36 5.78 11.72 -8.79
C TRP A 36 6.81 10.68 -8.33
N GLN A 37 7.29 10.87 -7.13
CA GLN A 37 8.16 9.88 -6.50
C GLN A 37 7.36 8.62 -6.18
N ARG A 38 7.95 7.46 -6.41
CA ARG A 38 7.28 6.20 -6.07
C ARG A 38 7.00 6.14 -4.56
N ALA A 39 5.81 5.69 -4.22
CA ALA A 39 5.40 5.52 -2.83
C ALA A 39 6.00 4.25 -2.22
N TRP A 40 6.55 3.37 -3.02
CA TRP A 40 7.12 2.09 -2.57
C TRP A 40 8.58 1.99 -2.99
N ARG A 41 9.31 1.14 -2.29
CA ARG A 41 10.70 0.85 -2.60
C ARG A 41 10.80 -0.33 -3.56
N ASP A 42 11.86 -0.35 -4.32
CA ASP A 42 12.15 -1.40 -5.29
C ASP A 42 13.61 -1.84 -5.05
N PRO A 43 13.87 -2.47 -3.91
CA PRO A 43 15.24 -2.82 -3.53
C PRO A 43 15.72 -4.07 -4.27
N GLU A 44 17.03 -4.26 -4.28
CA GLU A 44 17.62 -5.51 -4.76
C GLU A 44 17.11 -6.68 -3.91
N PRO A 45 16.72 -7.78 -4.54
CA PRO A 45 16.25 -8.93 -3.77
C PRO A 45 17.34 -9.51 -2.88
N LYS A 46 16.94 -9.96 -1.70
CA LYS A 46 17.82 -10.74 -0.81
C LYS A 46 17.93 -12.17 -1.31
N ALA A 47 18.92 -12.90 -0.79
CA ALA A 47 19.11 -14.33 -1.12
C ALA A 47 17.97 -15.20 -0.55
N GLU A 48 17.38 -14.78 0.58
CA GLU A 48 16.36 -15.56 1.27
C GLU A 48 15.29 -14.66 1.88
N TYR A 49 14.07 -15.17 1.90
CA TYR A 49 12.93 -14.55 2.58
C TYR A 49 12.18 -15.61 3.37
N ASP A 50 11.58 -15.22 4.49
CA ASP A 50 10.71 -16.09 5.27
C ASP A 50 9.38 -16.33 4.54
N ALA A 51 8.92 -15.34 3.80
CA ALA A 51 7.69 -15.46 2.99
C ALA A 51 7.81 -14.58 1.75
N VAL A 52 7.28 -15.10 0.65
CA VAL A 52 7.18 -14.35 -0.61
C VAL A 52 5.71 -14.29 -1.01
N ILE A 53 5.19 -13.09 -1.18
CA ILE A 53 3.81 -12.83 -1.55
C ILE A 53 3.79 -12.36 -3.01
N ILE A 54 3.03 -13.04 -3.83
CA ILE A 54 2.92 -12.69 -5.24
C ILE A 54 1.65 -11.86 -5.44
N GLY A 55 1.85 -10.60 -5.82
CA GLY A 55 0.79 -9.64 -6.05
C GLY A 55 0.73 -8.55 -4.99
N GLY A 56 0.91 -7.29 -5.44
CA GLY A 56 0.86 -6.10 -4.59
C GLY A 56 -0.49 -5.41 -4.58
N GLY A 57 -1.58 -6.19 -4.62
CA GLY A 57 -2.93 -5.67 -4.45
C GLY A 57 -3.33 -5.63 -2.98
N GLY A 58 -4.60 -5.33 -2.71
CA GLY A 58 -5.11 -5.20 -1.35
C GLY A 58 -4.87 -6.44 -0.50
N HIS A 59 -5.16 -7.62 -1.05
CA HIS A 59 -4.97 -8.88 -0.32
C HIS A 59 -3.50 -9.14 -0.02
N GLY A 60 -2.62 -8.96 -1.02
CA GLY A 60 -1.19 -9.21 -0.82
C GLY A 60 -0.57 -8.28 0.20
N LEU A 61 -0.91 -6.99 0.12
CA LEU A 61 -0.39 -6.01 1.07
C LEU A 61 -0.94 -6.24 2.48
N ALA A 62 -2.24 -6.58 2.60
CA ALA A 62 -2.83 -6.92 3.89
C ALA A 62 -2.16 -8.16 4.49
N THR A 63 -1.91 -9.18 3.66
CA THR A 63 -1.20 -10.38 4.10
C THR A 63 0.18 -10.03 4.64
N ALA A 64 0.94 -9.23 3.90
CA ALA A 64 2.28 -8.80 4.35
C ALA A 64 2.19 -8.03 5.67
N TYR A 65 1.23 -7.13 5.77
CA TYR A 65 1.02 -6.34 6.99
C TYR A 65 0.73 -7.25 8.20
N TYR A 66 -0.23 -8.17 8.06
CA TYR A 66 -0.60 -9.03 9.18
C TYR A 66 0.49 -10.03 9.55
N LEU A 67 1.21 -10.56 8.56
CA LEU A 67 2.36 -11.42 8.85
C LEU A 67 3.41 -10.67 9.68
N ALA A 68 3.66 -9.42 9.35
CA ALA A 68 4.64 -8.62 10.09
C ALA A 68 4.09 -8.16 11.45
N ALA A 69 2.89 -7.54 11.45
CA ALA A 69 2.37 -6.85 12.63
C ALA A 69 1.86 -7.82 13.70
N VAL A 70 1.26 -8.94 13.29
CA VAL A 70 0.62 -9.89 14.22
C VAL A 70 1.52 -11.10 14.49
N HIS A 71 2.18 -11.60 13.45
CA HIS A 71 2.97 -12.83 13.55
C HIS A 71 4.47 -12.60 13.66
N GLY A 72 4.93 -11.36 13.57
CA GLY A 72 6.33 -11.02 13.73
C GLY A 72 7.24 -11.43 12.57
N LEU A 73 6.67 -11.87 11.44
CA LEU A 73 7.45 -12.21 10.26
C LEU A 73 7.80 -10.91 9.52
N THR A 74 9.04 -10.48 9.62
CA THR A 74 9.45 -9.21 9.02
C THR A 74 10.33 -9.36 7.78
N ASN A 75 10.86 -10.55 7.52
CA ASN A 75 11.68 -10.79 6.33
C ASN A 75 10.79 -11.28 5.18
N ILE A 76 9.95 -10.39 4.67
CA ILE A 76 8.92 -10.71 3.67
C ILE A 76 9.20 -9.94 2.39
N ALA A 77 9.01 -10.60 1.24
CA ALA A 77 9.01 -9.93 -0.05
C ALA A 77 7.59 -9.91 -0.63
N VAL A 78 7.21 -8.78 -1.21
CA VAL A 78 6.00 -8.70 -2.03
C VAL A 78 6.45 -8.43 -3.47
N ILE A 79 6.11 -9.35 -4.36
CA ILE A 79 6.48 -9.27 -5.77
C ILE A 79 5.27 -8.83 -6.59
N GLU A 80 5.40 -7.71 -7.28
CA GLU A 80 4.33 -7.15 -8.11
C GLU A 80 4.85 -6.92 -9.53
N LYS A 81 4.13 -7.44 -10.52
CA LYS A 81 4.56 -7.35 -11.91
C LYS A 81 4.39 -5.96 -12.53
N GLY A 82 3.52 -5.14 -11.96
CA GLY A 82 3.22 -3.80 -12.48
C GLY A 82 3.54 -2.72 -11.46
N TRP A 83 2.52 -2.28 -10.77
CA TRP A 83 2.68 -1.31 -9.67
C TRP A 83 1.71 -1.65 -8.56
N ILE A 84 2.04 -1.22 -7.36
CA ILE A 84 1.23 -1.50 -6.17
C ILE A 84 -0.21 -1.01 -6.38
N GLY A 85 -1.16 -1.91 -6.21
CA GLY A 85 -2.58 -1.60 -6.40
C GLY A 85 -3.01 -1.51 -7.85
N GLY A 86 -2.14 -1.80 -8.82
CA GLY A 86 -2.42 -1.60 -10.25
C GLY A 86 -3.48 -2.49 -10.86
N GLY A 87 -3.87 -3.55 -10.16
CA GLY A 87 -4.94 -4.44 -10.58
C GLY A 87 -6.31 -3.95 -10.11
N ASN A 88 -7.14 -4.89 -9.66
CA ASN A 88 -8.51 -4.59 -9.22
C ASN A 88 -8.54 -3.60 -8.05
N THR A 89 -7.56 -3.62 -7.19
CA THR A 89 -7.51 -2.73 -6.03
C THR A 89 -7.56 -1.26 -6.43
N GLY A 90 -6.79 -0.85 -7.42
CA GLY A 90 -6.77 0.54 -7.88
C GLY A 90 -7.85 0.91 -8.89
N ARG A 91 -8.65 -0.07 -9.29
CA ARG A 91 -9.69 0.14 -10.32
C ARG A 91 -11.10 -0.02 -9.78
N ASN A 92 -11.23 -0.25 -8.47
CA ASN A 92 -12.56 -0.45 -7.87
C ASN A 92 -13.22 0.89 -7.55
N THR A 93 -14.49 0.83 -7.22
CA THR A 93 -15.30 2.02 -6.91
C THR A 93 -15.08 2.52 -5.49
N THR A 94 -14.25 1.84 -4.71
CA THR A 94 -13.96 2.14 -3.29
C THR A 94 -15.20 2.16 -2.40
N ILE A 95 -16.27 1.47 -2.81
CA ILE A 95 -17.49 1.34 -2.00
C ILE A 95 -17.35 0.08 -1.13
N ILE A 96 -17.38 0.26 0.16
CA ILE A 96 -17.32 -0.82 1.14
C ILE A 96 -18.74 -1.08 1.64
N ARG A 97 -19.22 -2.32 1.49
CA ARG A 97 -20.56 -2.67 1.92
C ARG A 97 -20.64 -4.16 2.24
N SER A 98 -21.66 -4.56 3.01
CA SER A 98 -21.96 -5.97 3.31
C SER A 98 -23.35 -6.42 2.87
N ASN A 99 -24.16 -5.50 2.34
CA ASN A 99 -25.54 -5.79 1.94
C ASN A 99 -25.63 -6.51 0.59
N TYR A 100 -25.27 -7.78 0.58
CA TYR A 100 -25.34 -8.63 -0.60
C TYR A 100 -26.56 -9.52 -0.55
N LEU A 101 -27.05 -9.93 -1.72
CA LEU A 101 -28.28 -10.74 -1.86
C LEU A 101 -28.12 -12.14 -1.29
N TRP A 102 -26.92 -12.69 -1.33
CA TRP A 102 -26.66 -14.05 -0.87
C TRP A 102 -26.09 -14.00 0.53
N ASP A 103 -26.67 -14.78 1.44
CA ASP A 103 -26.27 -14.78 2.85
C ASP A 103 -24.80 -15.13 3.04
N GLU A 104 -24.29 -16.09 2.26
CA GLU A 104 -22.88 -16.46 2.34
C GLU A 104 -21.96 -15.31 1.93
N SER A 105 -22.35 -14.59 0.88
CA SER A 105 -21.60 -13.41 0.44
C SER A 105 -21.66 -12.30 1.49
N ALA A 106 -22.86 -12.05 2.02
CA ALA A 106 -23.04 -11.03 3.06
C ALA A 106 -22.17 -11.34 4.27
N ALA A 107 -22.13 -12.60 4.71
CA ALA A 107 -21.32 -13.03 5.86
C ALA A 107 -19.82 -12.79 5.61
N ILE A 108 -19.32 -13.14 4.41
CA ILE A 108 -17.90 -12.92 4.07
C ILE A 108 -17.57 -11.42 4.06
N TYR A 109 -18.44 -10.61 3.44
CA TYR A 109 -18.18 -9.17 3.37
C TYR A 109 -18.31 -8.50 4.72
N GLU A 110 -19.25 -8.94 5.55
CA GLU A 110 -19.39 -8.43 6.91
C GLU A 110 -18.14 -8.74 7.74
N HIS A 111 -17.64 -9.96 7.62
CA HIS A 111 -16.39 -10.34 8.28
C HIS A 111 -15.21 -9.48 7.78
N SER A 112 -15.16 -9.24 6.50
CA SER A 112 -14.10 -8.42 5.89
C SER A 112 -14.13 -6.97 6.34
N MET A 113 -15.30 -6.46 6.59
CA MET A 113 -15.46 -5.11 7.15
C MET A 113 -14.89 -4.97 8.54
N UNK A 114 -15.02 -5.83 9.14
CA UNK A 114 -14.47 -5.83 10.45
C UNK A 114 -12.99 -5.84 10.50
N UNK A 115 -12.42 -6.34 9.55
CA UNK A 115 -11.03 -6.31 9.34
C UNK A 115 -10.53 -5.00 8.84
N UNK A 116 -11.25 -4.40 8.23
CA UNK A 116 -10.99 -3.11 7.71
C UNK A 116 -11.13 -2.03 8.77
N UNK A 117 -11.82 -2.29 9.63
CA UNK A 117 -11.98 -1.44 10.74
C UNK A 117 -10.93 -1.59 11.77
N UNK A 118 -10.38 -2.47 11.61
CA UNK A 118 -9.30 -2.79 12.48
C UNK A 118 -8.00 -2.23 12.08
N ILE A 119 -7.93 -1.70 10.84
CA ILE A 119 -6.76 -1.07 10.27
C ILE A 119 -6.84 0.45 10.41
#